data_4625e5864fad7ecd51563710841864d2
#
_entry.id   4625e5864fad7ecd51563710841864d2
#
_cell.length_a   1.000
_cell.length_b   1.000
_cell.length_c   1.000
_cell.angle_alpha   90.00
_cell.angle_beta   90.00
_cell.angle_gamma   90.00
#
_symmetry.space_group_name_H-M   'P 1'
#
loop_
_entity.id
_entity.type
_entity.pdbx_description
1 polymer ?
#
loop_
_entity_poly.entity_id
_entity_poly.type
_entity_poly.pdbx_seq_one_letter_code
_entity_poly.pdbx_strand_id
1 'polypeptide(L)'
;KTELAFLNARYEEKRGQLIVLYGRRRVGKTETLREFCKGKPHVFFSCTQTTDAMQLARFSTQLLKEDIPARRYITQFPDWEKAFETILDLPYGEQKKLVVIDEFPYMCKGNPSIPSILQNLWDAQLKDSNVMLILCGSAMSFIEKELLAEKNPLYGRATGIYRMREMGFYDAMKFFPDYSDEDKVLTYSILGGIPHYLCQWNPELSVGDNIKRYILTKGSILYSEVEFLLHQELRETPIYNSIIEAVALGSTRLNEISQKSLMENNAKTSVYLKNL
;
A
#
# COMPACT_ATOMS: atom_id res chain seq x y z
N LYS A 1 8.33 -13.25 -1.23
CA LYS A 1 9.81 -13.51 -1.31
C LYS A 1 10.48 -12.55 -2.29
N THR A 2 9.87 -12.28 -3.44
CA THR A 2 10.41 -11.40 -4.49
C THR A 2 10.53 -9.95 -4.00
N GLU A 3 9.55 -9.47 -3.25
CA GLU A 3 9.50 -8.14 -2.64
C GLU A 3 10.68 -7.94 -1.67
N LEU A 4 10.89 -8.90 -0.78
CA LEU A 4 11.99 -8.86 0.18
C LEU A 4 13.34 -8.95 -0.51
N ALA A 5 13.48 -9.77 -1.56
CA ALA A 5 14.70 -9.85 -2.35
C ALA A 5 15.01 -8.51 -3.02
N PHE A 6 13.98 -7.86 -3.61
CA PHE A 6 14.12 -6.52 -4.20
C PHE A 6 14.57 -5.49 -3.16
N LEU A 7 13.90 -5.43 -2.00
CA LEU A 7 14.23 -4.48 -0.94
C LEU A 7 15.63 -4.71 -0.37
N ASN A 8 16.02 -5.98 -0.14
CA ASN A 8 17.36 -6.31 0.35
C ASN A 8 18.45 -5.94 -0.67
N ALA A 9 18.24 -6.20 -1.95
CA ALA A 9 19.19 -5.80 -2.99
C ALA A 9 19.42 -4.27 -3.00
N ARG A 10 18.34 -3.48 -2.79
CA ARG A 10 18.44 -2.01 -2.68
C ARG A 10 19.08 -1.54 -1.37
N TYR A 11 18.88 -2.29 -0.30
CA TYR A 11 19.48 -1.99 1.00
C TYR A 11 21.01 -2.12 0.97
N GLU A 12 21.55 -3.07 0.21
CA GLU A 12 23.00 -3.29 0.05
C GLU A 12 23.69 -2.28 -0.89
N GLU A 13 22.92 -1.49 -1.64
CA GLU A 13 23.48 -0.45 -2.51
C GLU A 13 24.16 0.65 -1.68
N LYS A 14 25.36 1.07 -2.05
CA LYS A 14 26.12 2.07 -1.27
C LYS A 14 25.54 3.48 -1.32
N ARG A 15 24.87 3.84 -2.42
CA ARG A 15 24.24 5.16 -2.60
C ARG A 15 22.89 5.26 -1.95
N GLY A 16 22.40 6.48 -1.80
CA GLY A 16 21.04 6.75 -1.36
C GLY A 16 20.01 5.99 -2.20
N GLN A 17 18.97 5.48 -1.54
CA GLN A 17 17.88 4.77 -2.20
C GLN A 17 16.55 5.46 -1.90
N LEU A 18 15.82 5.83 -2.94
CA LEU A 18 14.44 6.31 -2.85
C LEU A 18 13.54 5.27 -3.51
N ILE A 19 12.82 4.54 -2.69
CA ILE A 19 11.97 3.44 -3.14
C ILE A 19 10.49 3.84 -3.04
N VAL A 20 9.75 3.63 -4.10
CA VAL A 20 8.29 3.72 -4.11
C VAL A 20 7.72 2.31 -4.13
N LEU A 21 7.07 1.90 -3.04
CA LEU A 21 6.40 0.62 -2.90
C LEU A 21 4.90 0.84 -2.83
N TYR A 22 4.15 0.30 -3.77
CA TYR A 22 2.71 0.55 -3.84
C TYR A 22 1.92 -0.67 -4.30
N GLY A 23 0.63 -0.62 -4.13
CA GLY A 23 -0.27 -1.70 -4.51
C GLY A 23 -1.61 -1.56 -3.82
N ARG A 24 -2.62 -2.32 -4.25
CA ARG A 24 -3.95 -2.30 -3.65
C ARG A 24 -3.89 -2.50 -2.13
N ARG A 25 -4.95 -2.10 -1.44
CA ARG A 25 -5.11 -2.39 -0.01
C ARG A 25 -5.08 -3.91 0.22
N ARG A 26 -4.64 -4.32 1.42
CA ARG A 26 -4.68 -5.73 1.89
C ARG A 26 -3.76 -6.72 1.16
N VAL A 27 -2.93 -6.27 0.21
CA VAL A 27 -1.91 -7.11 -0.45
C VAL A 27 -0.66 -7.38 0.41
N GLY A 28 -0.61 -6.85 1.64
CA GLY A 28 0.47 -7.14 2.59
C GLY A 28 1.66 -6.18 2.55
N LYS A 29 1.53 -4.97 2.01
CA LYS A 29 2.63 -3.97 1.94
C LYS A 29 3.28 -3.70 3.30
N THR A 30 2.49 -3.30 4.29
CA THR A 30 2.96 -2.97 5.65
C THR A 30 3.65 -4.16 6.31
N GLU A 31 3.09 -5.38 6.18
CA GLU A 31 3.70 -6.59 6.74
C GLU A 31 5.02 -6.94 6.03
N THR A 32 5.09 -6.77 4.72
CA THR A 32 6.35 -6.94 3.96
C THR A 32 7.42 -5.95 4.42
N LEU A 33 7.04 -4.68 4.65
CA LEU A 33 7.98 -3.67 5.15
C LEU A 33 8.41 -3.95 6.59
N ARG A 34 7.51 -4.38 7.47
CA ARG A 34 7.85 -4.80 8.83
C ARG A 34 8.80 -5.99 8.83
N GLU A 35 8.54 -7.00 7.99
CA GLU A 35 9.43 -8.14 7.83
C GLU A 35 10.81 -7.72 7.30
N PHE A 36 10.84 -6.82 6.32
CA PHE A 36 12.09 -6.26 5.79
C PHE A 36 12.90 -5.50 6.84
N CYS A 37 12.25 -4.79 7.74
CA CYS A 37 12.89 -4.00 8.79
C CYS A 37 13.46 -4.86 9.93
N LYS A 38 13.07 -6.12 10.08
CA LYS A 38 13.57 -6.99 11.15
C LYS A 38 15.10 -7.11 11.10
N GLY A 39 15.74 -6.88 12.23
CA GLY A 39 17.20 -6.96 12.37
C GLY A 39 17.97 -5.78 11.72
N LYS A 40 17.28 -4.77 11.23
CA LYS A 40 17.88 -3.54 10.68
C LYS A 40 17.49 -2.35 11.55
N PRO A 41 18.41 -1.43 11.89
CA PRO A 41 18.04 -0.17 12.51
C PRO A 41 17.21 0.65 11.54
N HIS A 42 16.07 1.16 12.00
CA HIS A 42 15.12 1.84 11.11
C HIS A 42 14.16 2.76 11.85
N VAL A 43 13.68 3.77 11.14
CA VAL A 43 12.52 4.56 11.53
C VAL A 43 11.33 4.13 10.68
N PHE A 44 10.26 3.67 11.33
CA PHE A 44 9.00 3.30 10.67
C PHE A 44 7.90 4.27 11.07
N PHE A 45 7.39 5.03 10.12
CA PHE A 45 6.34 6.00 10.31
C PHE A 45 5.13 5.68 9.45
N SER A 46 3.97 5.49 10.09
CA SER A 46 2.70 5.30 9.39
C SER A 46 1.90 6.60 9.40
N CYS A 47 1.68 7.17 8.22
CA CYS A 47 0.86 8.36 8.04
C CYS A 47 -0.62 8.04 8.29
N THR A 48 -1.33 9.02 8.81
CA THR A 48 -2.78 8.93 9.04
C THR A 48 -3.48 10.12 8.40
N GLN A 49 -4.78 9.99 8.16
CA GLN A 49 -5.58 11.11 7.68
C GLN A 49 -5.78 12.11 8.82
N THR A 50 -4.94 13.14 8.87
CA THR A 50 -4.93 14.19 9.90
C THR A 50 -4.39 15.49 9.32
N THR A 51 -4.32 16.57 10.13
CA THR A 51 -3.73 17.84 9.72
C THR A 51 -2.22 17.73 9.55
N ASP A 52 -1.63 18.58 8.71
CA ASP A 52 -0.19 18.65 8.48
C ASP A 52 0.62 18.83 9.77
N ALA A 53 0.21 19.77 10.62
CA ALA A 53 0.86 20.03 11.89
C ALA A 53 0.87 18.79 12.81
N MET A 54 -0.24 18.06 12.89
CA MET A 54 -0.32 16.83 13.68
C MET A 54 0.54 15.70 13.09
N GLN A 55 0.59 15.61 11.76
CA GLN A 55 1.44 14.65 11.07
C GLN A 55 2.92 14.93 11.35
N LEU A 56 3.34 16.19 11.25
CA LEU A 56 4.71 16.62 11.58
C LEU A 56 5.05 16.36 13.06
N ALA A 57 4.13 16.65 13.99
CA ALA A 57 4.33 16.37 15.42
C ALA A 57 4.56 14.87 15.68
N ARG A 58 3.77 14.00 15.05
CA ARG A 58 3.91 12.54 15.17
C ARG A 58 5.21 12.03 14.54
N PHE A 59 5.57 12.55 13.37
CA PHE A 59 6.84 12.21 12.74
C PHE A 59 8.02 12.64 13.59
N SER A 60 7.97 13.88 14.14
CA SER A 60 8.97 14.39 15.09
C SER A 60 9.13 13.47 16.30
N THR A 61 8.00 13.08 16.92
CA THR A 61 8.01 12.16 18.07
C THR A 61 8.66 10.82 17.70
N GLN A 62 8.43 10.31 16.50
CA GLN A 62 9.02 9.04 16.07
C GLN A 62 10.52 9.16 15.82
N LEU A 63 10.96 10.22 15.14
CA LEU A 63 12.37 10.44 14.82
C LEU A 63 13.19 10.78 16.07
N LEU A 64 12.62 11.56 17.01
CA LEU A 64 13.28 11.94 18.28
C LEU A 64 13.38 10.78 19.30
N LYS A 65 12.85 9.59 19.02
CA LYS A 65 13.16 8.38 19.80
C LYS A 65 14.58 7.89 19.55
N GLU A 66 15.11 8.18 18.37
CA GLU A 66 16.49 7.86 18.03
C GLU A 66 17.47 8.78 18.77
N ASP A 67 18.70 8.33 18.98
CA ASP A 67 19.72 9.13 19.69
C ASP A 67 20.40 10.13 18.74
N ILE A 68 19.60 11.01 18.17
CA ILE A 68 20.02 12.09 17.28
C ILE A 68 20.32 13.36 18.08
N PRO A 69 21.27 14.24 17.63
CA PRO A 69 21.62 15.48 18.33
C PRO A 69 20.43 16.41 18.63
N ALA A 70 19.48 16.51 17.69
CA ALA A 70 18.30 17.35 17.82
C ALA A 70 17.44 17.01 19.05
N ARG A 71 17.41 15.76 19.49
CA ARG A 71 16.65 15.27 20.65
C ARG A 71 16.94 16.06 21.95
N ARG A 72 18.14 16.64 22.04
CA ARG A 72 18.57 17.38 23.24
C ARG A 72 17.97 18.78 23.33
N TYR A 73 17.51 19.34 22.22
CA TYR A 73 17.16 20.78 22.14
C TYR A 73 15.71 21.02 21.70
N ILE A 74 15.07 20.06 21.07
CA ILE A 74 13.70 20.20 20.55
C ILE A 74 12.81 19.02 20.96
N THR A 75 11.52 19.29 21.07
CA THR A 75 10.47 18.28 21.27
C THR A 75 9.68 18.03 19.98
N GLN A 76 9.80 18.93 19.00
CA GLN A 76 9.17 18.83 17.70
C GLN A 76 10.00 19.64 16.69
N PHE A 77 10.07 19.15 15.45
CA PHE A 77 10.68 19.92 14.35
C PHE A 77 9.78 21.08 13.94
N PRO A 78 10.38 22.25 13.55
CA PRO A 78 9.62 23.42 13.13
C PRO A 78 8.89 23.20 11.78
N ASP A 79 9.46 22.40 10.91
CA ASP A 79 8.97 22.13 9.57
C ASP A 79 9.46 20.76 9.04
N TRP A 80 8.93 20.35 7.88
CA TRP A 80 9.29 19.09 7.24
C TRP A 80 10.72 19.08 6.68
N GLU A 81 11.25 20.21 6.26
CA GLU A 81 12.63 20.32 5.79
C GLU A 81 13.59 19.86 6.86
N LYS A 82 13.49 20.46 8.05
CA LYS A 82 14.35 20.10 9.19
C LYS A 82 14.12 18.68 9.69
N ALA A 83 12.89 18.22 9.65
CA ALA A 83 12.56 16.84 10.02
C ALA A 83 13.20 15.82 9.05
N PHE A 84 13.18 16.07 7.73
CA PHE A 84 13.80 15.17 6.76
C PHE A 84 15.32 15.30 6.70
N GLU A 85 15.88 16.50 6.85
CA GLU A 85 17.33 16.69 6.96
C GLU A 85 17.92 15.85 8.10
N THR A 86 17.24 15.79 9.23
CA THR A 86 17.69 15.05 10.42
C THR A 86 17.77 13.53 10.21
N ILE A 87 17.20 12.99 9.14
CA ILE A 87 17.39 11.58 8.74
C ILE A 87 18.89 11.28 8.53
N LEU A 88 19.66 12.25 8.07
CA LEU A 88 21.10 12.12 7.90
C LEU A 88 21.87 11.95 9.23
N ASP A 89 21.27 12.36 10.35
CA ASP A 89 21.87 12.27 11.68
C ASP A 89 21.54 10.97 12.42
N LEU A 90 20.76 10.05 11.80
CA LEU A 90 20.42 8.76 12.42
C LEU A 90 21.70 8.01 12.82
N PRO A 91 21.78 7.50 14.08
CA PRO A 91 23.02 6.99 14.67
C PRO A 91 23.30 5.52 14.30
N TYR A 92 23.10 5.16 13.04
CA TYR A 92 23.20 3.75 12.59
C TYR A 92 24.60 3.37 12.09
N GLY A 93 25.61 4.24 12.29
CA GLY A 93 26.99 3.98 11.91
C GLY A 93 27.12 3.76 10.40
N GLU A 94 27.79 2.68 10.04
CA GLU A 94 27.97 2.28 8.63
C GLU A 94 26.72 1.61 8.04
N GLN A 95 25.79 1.18 8.87
CA GLN A 95 24.54 0.60 8.39
C GLN A 95 23.67 1.64 7.70
N LYS A 96 22.90 1.19 6.71
CA LYS A 96 22.01 2.08 5.98
C LYS A 96 20.95 2.70 6.89
N LYS A 97 20.77 4.02 6.76
CA LYS A 97 19.77 4.78 7.49
C LYS A 97 18.41 4.55 6.84
N LEU A 98 17.74 3.50 7.33
CA LEU A 98 16.46 3.05 6.76
C LEU A 98 15.30 3.85 7.38
N VAL A 99 14.55 4.51 6.52
CA VAL A 99 13.32 5.23 6.89
C VAL A 99 12.17 4.75 6.02
N VAL A 100 11.10 4.30 6.64
CA VAL A 100 9.87 3.88 5.98
C VAL A 100 8.77 4.87 6.30
N ILE A 101 8.14 5.43 5.27
CA ILE A 101 6.94 6.27 5.37
C ILE A 101 5.79 5.48 4.75
N ASP A 102 5.01 4.82 5.59
CA ASP A 102 3.85 4.05 5.17
C ASP A 102 2.62 4.96 5.03
N GLU A 103 1.76 4.68 4.07
CA GLU A 103 0.62 5.50 3.65
C GLU A 103 1.01 6.97 3.34
N PHE A 104 2.15 7.13 2.66
CA PHE A 104 2.69 8.43 2.21
C PHE A 104 1.68 9.34 1.51
N PRO A 105 0.70 8.86 0.73
CA PRO A 105 -0.35 9.70 0.16
C PRO A 105 -1.09 10.58 1.17
N TYR A 106 -1.25 10.14 2.43
CA TYR A 106 -1.88 10.98 3.46
C TYR A 106 -1.01 12.18 3.86
N MET A 107 0.31 12.01 3.87
CA MET A 107 1.26 13.10 4.12
C MET A 107 1.15 14.17 3.01
N CYS A 108 1.19 13.75 1.75
CA CYS A 108 1.06 14.65 0.61
C CYS A 108 -0.32 15.34 0.54
N LYS A 109 -1.38 14.65 0.96
CA LYS A 109 -2.73 15.24 1.01
C LYS A 109 -2.83 16.32 2.09
N GLY A 110 -2.15 16.15 3.21
CA GLY A 110 -2.05 17.14 4.29
C GLY A 110 -1.17 18.33 3.89
N ASN A 111 -0.09 18.07 3.16
CA ASN A 111 0.85 19.08 2.68
C ASN A 111 1.34 18.76 1.26
N PRO A 112 0.77 19.41 0.23
CA PRO A 112 1.16 19.20 -1.16
C PRO A 112 2.62 19.56 -1.49
N SER A 113 3.34 20.29 -0.61
CA SER A 113 4.72 20.67 -0.82
C SER A 113 5.72 19.53 -0.48
N ILE A 114 5.28 18.48 0.18
CA ILE A 114 6.13 17.35 0.61
C ILE A 114 6.98 16.77 -0.53
N PRO A 115 6.43 16.49 -1.73
CA PRO A 115 7.23 15.99 -2.83
C PRO A 115 8.36 16.94 -3.24
N SER A 116 8.12 18.26 -3.22
CA SER A 116 9.13 19.27 -3.56
C SER A 116 10.22 19.36 -2.47
N ILE A 117 9.84 19.29 -1.20
CA ILE A 117 10.78 19.27 -0.07
C ILE A 117 11.70 18.04 -0.19
N LEU A 118 11.12 16.88 -0.41
CA LEU A 118 11.91 15.65 -0.61
C LEU A 118 12.78 15.70 -1.87
N GLN A 119 12.30 16.31 -2.96
CA GLN A 119 13.09 16.54 -4.16
C GLN A 119 14.36 17.34 -3.86
N ASN A 120 14.19 18.50 -3.23
CA ASN A 120 15.32 19.40 -2.91
C ASN A 120 16.35 18.70 -2.05
N LEU A 121 15.90 18.01 -1.00
CA LEU A 121 16.77 17.26 -0.10
C LEU A 121 17.45 16.07 -0.80
N TRP A 122 16.71 15.36 -1.67
CA TRP A 122 17.27 14.26 -2.45
C TRP A 122 18.40 14.74 -3.35
N ASP A 123 18.14 15.79 -4.12
CA ASP A 123 19.12 16.34 -5.07
C ASP A 123 20.35 16.95 -4.38
N ALA A 124 20.15 17.53 -3.20
CA ALA A 124 21.23 18.16 -2.45
C ALA A 124 22.10 17.16 -1.67
N GLN A 125 21.50 16.15 -1.04
CA GLN A 125 22.18 15.36 -0.02
C GLN A 125 21.87 13.86 -0.05
N LEU A 126 20.59 13.46 -0.14
CA LEU A 126 20.21 12.06 0.10
C LEU A 126 20.73 11.08 -0.95
N LYS A 127 20.80 11.48 -2.23
CA LYS A 127 21.25 10.63 -3.34
C LYS A 127 22.68 10.09 -3.16
N ASP A 128 23.53 10.89 -2.53
CA ASP A 128 24.95 10.55 -2.30
C ASP A 128 25.22 10.09 -0.86
N SER A 129 24.17 9.96 -0.06
CA SER A 129 24.23 9.52 1.34
C SER A 129 24.03 8.02 1.51
N ASN A 130 24.11 7.56 2.75
CA ASN A 130 23.78 6.17 3.13
C ASN A 130 22.33 6.02 3.62
N VAL A 131 21.38 6.75 3.03
CA VAL A 131 19.96 6.70 3.39
C VAL A 131 19.20 5.79 2.44
N MET A 132 18.25 5.01 2.96
CA MET A 132 17.21 4.35 2.19
C MET A 132 15.85 4.86 2.67
N LEU A 133 15.18 5.63 1.83
CA LEU A 133 13.85 6.15 2.08
C LEU A 133 12.83 5.34 1.28
N ILE A 134 11.88 4.72 1.96
CA ILE A 134 10.80 3.95 1.34
C ILE A 134 9.49 4.71 1.50
N LEU A 135 8.90 5.12 0.40
CA LEU A 135 7.57 5.73 0.33
C LEU A 135 6.56 4.65 -0.05
N CYS A 136 5.66 4.33 0.88
CA CYS A 136 4.67 3.27 0.67
C CYS A 136 3.25 3.85 0.63
N GLY A 137 2.38 3.27 -0.20
CA GLY A 137 0.98 3.69 -0.23
C GLY A 137 0.04 2.73 -0.94
N SER A 138 -1.23 2.81 -0.55
CA SER A 138 -2.34 2.02 -1.13
C SER A 138 -3.16 2.78 -2.17
N ALA A 139 -3.05 4.11 -2.22
CA ALA A 139 -3.78 4.96 -3.16
C ALA A 139 -3.17 4.87 -4.57
N MET A 140 -3.52 3.82 -5.33
CA MET A 140 -2.98 3.53 -6.66
C MET A 140 -3.01 4.72 -7.60
N SER A 141 -4.18 5.37 -7.74
CA SER A 141 -4.35 6.53 -8.62
C SER A 141 -3.45 7.69 -8.25
N PHE A 142 -3.24 7.95 -6.95
CA PHE A 142 -2.32 8.98 -6.49
C PHE A 142 -0.88 8.62 -6.84
N ILE A 143 -0.46 7.40 -6.57
CA ILE A 143 0.91 6.96 -6.84
C ILE A 143 1.20 7.01 -8.34
N GLU A 144 0.35 6.41 -9.18
CA GLU A 144 0.60 6.28 -10.62
C GLU A 144 0.37 7.61 -11.38
N LYS A 145 -0.67 8.37 -11.04
CA LYS A 145 -1.07 9.56 -11.79
C LYS A 145 -0.52 10.88 -11.23
N GLU A 146 -0.09 10.87 -9.99
CA GLU A 146 0.45 12.06 -9.33
C GLU A 146 1.90 11.88 -8.94
N LEU A 147 2.25 10.92 -8.07
CA LEU A 147 3.61 10.77 -7.55
C LEU A 147 4.64 10.35 -8.62
N LEU A 148 4.27 9.41 -9.50
CA LEU A 148 5.12 8.92 -10.59
C LEU A 148 4.89 9.64 -11.92
N ALA A 149 4.07 10.68 -11.97
CA ALA A 149 3.85 11.47 -13.17
C ALA A 149 5.04 12.41 -13.46
N GLU A 150 5.33 12.68 -14.74
CA GLU A 150 6.43 13.53 -15.18
C GLU A 150 6.45 14.92 -14.52
N LYS A 151 5.28 15.46 -14.21
CA LYS A 151 5.12 16.76 -13.53
C LYS A 151 5.44 16.75 -12.04
N ASN A 152 5.59 15.56 -11.44
CA ASN A 152 5.85 15.46 -10.00
C ASN A 152 7.34 15.70 -9.70
N PRO A 153 7.67 16.43 -8.62
CA PRO A 153 9.04 16.68 -8.21
C PRO A 153 9.88 15.41 -7.98
N LEU A 154 9.28 14.29 -7.59
CA LEU A 154 9.98 13.03 -7.36
C LEU A 154 10.12 12.16 -8.62
N TYR A 155 9.57 12.58 -9.76
CA TYR A 155 9.73 11.88 -11.04
C TYR A 155 11.21 11.75 -11.40
N GLY A 156 11.62 10.56 -11.83
CA GLY A 156 13.02 10.27 -12.20
C GLY A 156 14.01 10.18 -11.03
N ARG A 157 13.58 10.42 -9.77
CA ARG A 157 14.43 10.34 -8.57
C ARG A 157 14.30 9.02 -7.83
N ALA A 158 13.18 8.32 -8.00
CA ALA A 158 13.01 6.98 -7.45
C ALA A 158 14.08 6.04 -8.04
N THR A 159 14.88 5.43 -7.17
CA THR A 159 15.91 4.43 -7.54
C THR A 159 15.30 3.05 -7.68
N GLY A 160 14.09 2.86 -7.17
CA GLY A 160 13.31 1.64 -7.32
C GLY A 160 11.82 1.88 -7.15
N ILE A 161 11.05 1.30 -8.05
CA ILE A 161 9.58 1.35 -8.01
C ILE A 161 9.09 -0.08 -8.02
N TYR A 162 8.31 -0.46 -7.00
CA TYR A 162 7.79 -1.81 -6.89
C TYR A 162 6.28 -1.80 -6.66
N ARG A 163 5.54 -2.35 -7.62
CA ARG A 163 4.11 -2.56 -7.48
C ARG A 163 3.85 -3.94 -6.89
N MET A 164 3.43 -3.97 -5.63
CA MET A 164 2.96 -5.21 -5.00
C MET A 164 1.61 -5.61 -5.59
N ARG A 165 1.55 -6.86 -6.03
CA ARG A 165 0.34 -7.49 -6.51
C ARG A 165 -0.17 -8.49 -5.49
N GLU A 166 -1.36 -8.99 -5.71
CA GLU A 166 -1.88 -10.16 -5.03
C GLU A 166 -0.99 -11.40 -5.29
N MET A 167 -1.06 -12.37 -4.43
CA MET A 167 -0.33 -13.63 -4.56
C MET A 167 -0.85 -14.43 -5.75
N GLY A 168 0.05 -15.03 -6.53
CA GLY A 168 -0.34 -16.03 -7.51
C GLY A 168 -0.89 -17.29 -6.84
N PHE A 169 -1.61 -18.11 -7.61
CA PHE A 169 -2.27 -19.32 -7.15
C PHE A 169 -1.38 -20.20 -6.25
N TYR A 170 -0.19 -20.54 -6.69
CA TYR A 170 0.72 -21.43 -5.96
C TYR A 170 1.21 -20.84 -4.61
N ASP A 171 1.37 -19.54 -4.53
CA ASP A 171 1.78 -18.90 -3.26
C ASP A 171 0.59 -18.73 -2.32
N ALA A 172 -0.60 -18.40 -2.85
CA ALA A 172 -1.83 -18.29 -2.08
C ALA A 172 -2.23 -19.65 -1.48
N MET A 173 -2.07 -20.75 -2.23
CA MET A 173 -2.46 -22.07 -1.76
C MET A 173 -1.53 -22.67 -0.68
N LYS A 174 -0.42 -22.01 -0.36
CA LYS A 174 0.38 -22.35 0.84
C LYS A 174 -0.34 -22.07 2.16
N PHE A 175 -1.41 -21.28 2.13
CA PHE A 175 -2.29 -21.08 3.29
C PHE A 175 -3.17 -22.30 3.58
N PHE A 176 -3.39 -23.16 2.58
CA PHE A 176 -4.27 -24.34 2.66
C PHE A 176 -3.54 -25.59 2.15
N PRO A 177 -2.47 -26.03 2.82
CA PRO A 177 -1.62 -27.14 2.32
C PRO A 177 -2.40 -28.43 2.19
N ASP A 178 -3.35 -28.69 3.12
CA ASP A 178 -4.07 -29.95 3.23
C ASP A 178 -5.35 -30.01 2.38
N TYR A 179 -5.72 -28.90 1.70
CA TYR A 179 -6.85 -28.90 0.78
C TYR A 179 -6.56 -29.74 -0.46
N SER A 180 -7.59 -30.39 -0.99
CA SER A 180 -7.53 -31.02 -2.32
C SER A 180 -7.24 -29.97 -3.40
N ASP A 181 -6.77 -30.40 -4.56
CA ASP A 181 -6.51 -29.48 -5.66
C ASP A 181 -7.79 -28.77 -6.13
N GLU A 182 -8.94 -29.47 -6.09
CA GLU A 182 -10.26 -28.90 -6.38
C GLU A 182 -10.63 -27.81 -5.36
N ASP A 183 -10.49 -28.09 -4.05
CA ASP A 183 -10.77 -27.11 -3.00
C ASP A 183 -9.82 -25.90 -3.05
N LYS A 184 -8.56 -26.12 -3.44
CA LYS A 184 -7.61 -25.02 -3.68
C LYS A 184 -8.05 -24.13 -4.83
N VAL A 185 -8.50 -24.70 -5.95
CA VAL A 185 -9.01 -23.93 -7.08
C VAL A 185 -10.27 -23.16 -6.69
N LEU A 186 -11.20 -23.80 -6.00
CA LEU A 186 -12.42 -23.15 -5.48
C LEU A 186 -12.08 -22.00 -4.52
N THR A 187 -11.19 -22.24 -3.56
CA THR A 187 -10.75 -21.22 -2.59
C THR A 187 -10.13 -20.01 -3.29
N TYR A 188 -9.24 -20.24 -4.25
CA TYR A 188 -8.63 -19.15 -5.02
C TYR A 188 -9.63 -18.40 -5.89
N SER A 189 -10.61 -19.10 -6.46
CA SER A 189 -11.67 -18.48 -7.25
C SER A 189 -12.57 -17.56 -6.43
N ILE A 190 -12.70 -17.81 -5.12
CA ILE A 190 -13.52 -17.03 -4.20
C ILE A 190 -12.73 -15.87 -3.57
N LEU A 191 -11.53 -16.15 -3.04
CA LEU A 191 -10.75 -15.18 -2.25
C LEU A 191 -9.69 -14.43 -3.07
N GLY A 192 -9.36 -14.93 -4.26
CA GLY A 192 -8.19 -14.47 -5.01
C GLY A 192 -6.88 -14.72 -4.26
N GLY A 193 -5.86 -13.94 -4.59
CA GLY A 193 -4.54 -14.00 -3.96
C GLY A 193 -4.30 -12.93 -2.89
N ILE A 194 -5.34 -12.36 -2.29
CA ILE A 194 -5.20 -11.28 -1.30
C ILE A 194 -4.94 -11.87 0.08
N PRO A 195 -3.73 -11.68 0.66
CA PRO A 195 -3.35 -12.30 1.93
C PRO A 195 -4.34 -12.07 3.06
N HIS A 196 -4.87 -10.86 3.15
CA HIS A 196 -5.86 -10.52 4.18
C HIS A 196 -7.11 -11.41 4.12
N TYR A 197 -7.57 -11.76 2.92
CA TYR A 197 -8.74 -12.62 2.75
C TYR A 197 -8.38 -14.08 3.03
N LEU A 198 -7.23 -14.53 2.54
CA LEU A 198 -6.75 -15.89 2.79
C LEU A 198 -6.61 -16.20 4.28
N CYS A 199 -6.13 -15.23 5.09
CA CYS A 199 -6.01 -15.36 6.54
C CYS A 199 -7.36 -15.41 7.29
N GLN A 200 -8.48 -15.05 6.66
CA GLN A 200 -9.81 -15.12 7.32
C GLN A 200 -10.36 -16.55 7.34
N TRP A 201 -9.95 -17.39 6.38
CA TRP A 201 -10.45 -18.75 6.31
C TRP A 201 -9.71 -19.70 7.27
N ASN A 202 -10.45 -20.64 7.82
CA ASN A 202 -9.88 -21.71 8.63
C ASN A 202 -9.52 -22.89 7.71
N PRO A 203 -8.24 -23.26 7.60
CA PRO A 203 -7.80 -24.37 6.75
C PRO A 203 -8.30 -25.75 7.20
N GLU A 204 -8.79 -25.88 8.44
CA GLU A 204 -9.37 -27.12 8.97
C GLU A 204 -10.83 -27.34 8.57
N LEU A 205 -11.50 -26.32 8.05
CA LEU A 205 -12.90 -26.37 7.63
C LEU A 205 -13.01 -26.64 6.13
N SER A 206 -14.12 -27.25 5.71
CA SER A 206 -14.47 -27.36 4.30
C SER A 206 -14.64 -25.99 3.64
N VAL A 207 -14.49 -25.89 2.32
CA VAL A 207 -14.76 -24.66 1.56
C VAL A 207 -16.18 -24.16 1.82
N GLY A 208 -17.18 -25.09 1.81
CA GLY A 208 -18.59 -24.75 2.08
C GLY A 208 -18.84 -24.17 3.47
N ASP A 209 -18.17 -24.70 4.51
CA ASP A 209 -18.32 -24.20 5.87
C ASP A 209 -17.62 -22.86 6.05
N ASN A 210 -16.47 -22.66 5.41
CA ASN A 210 -15.79 -21.37 5.36
C ASN A 210 -16.68 -20.30 4.70
N ILE A 211 -17.32 -20.61 3.58
CA ILE A 211 -18.26 -19.69 2.91
C ILE A 211 -19.37 -19.29 3.87
N LYS A 212 -20.06 -20.27 4.51
CA LYS A 212 -21.15 -20.01 5.44
C LYS A 212 -20.69 -19.11 6.59
N ARG A 213 -19.53 -19.45 7.19
CA ARG A 213 -19.04 -18.81 8.42
C ARG A 213 -18.45 -17.42 8.17
N TYR A 214 -17.68 -17.23 7.12
CA TYR A 214 -16.87 -16.02 6.93
C TYR A 214 -17.36 -15.09 5.82
N ILE A 215 -18.21 -15.57 4.90
CA ILE A 215 -18.79 -14.75 3.84
C ILE A 215 -20.28 -14.47 4.08
N LEU A 216 -21.07 -15.50 4.42
CA LEU A 216 -22.53 -15.36 4.50
C LEU A 216 -23.02 -14.96 5.90
N THR A 217 -22.20 -15.08 6.93
CA THR A 217 -22.60 -14.73 8.29
C THR A 217 -22.45 -13.23 8.53
N LYS A 218 -23.55 -12.57 8.91
CA LYS A 218 -23.55 -11.15 9.28
C LYS A 218 -22.55 -10.88 10.41
N GLY A 219 -21.72 -9.83 10.24
CA GLY A 219 -20.69 -9.46 11.19
C GLY A 219 -19.33 -10.11 10.93
N SER A 220 -19.21 -11.05 10.01
CA SER A 220 -17.91 -11.52 9.54
C SER A 220 -17.24 -10.46 8.66
N ILE A 221 -15.91 -10.44 8.66
CA ILE A 221 -15.13 -9.42 7.92
C ILE A 221 -15.46 -9.44 6.42
N LEU A 222 -15.56 -10.62 5.82
CA LEU A 222 -15.81 -10.76 4.39
C LEU A 222 -17.26 -10.49 3.97
N TYR A 223 -18.23 -10.48 4.91
CA TYR A 223 -19.65 -10.25 4.62
C TYR A 223 -19.89 -8.87 3.98
N SER A 224 -19.28 -7.83 4.52
CA SER A 224 -19.44 -6.44 4.02
C SER A 224 -18.21 -5.93 3.27
N GLU A 225 -17.25 -6.81 2.98
CA GLU A 225 -15.96 -6.42 2.44
C GLU A 225 -16.05 -5.75 1.07
N VAL A 226 -16.88 -6.27 0.17
CA VAL A 226 -17.06 -5.70 -1.17
C VAL A 226 -17.56 -4.27 -1.07
N GLU A 227 -18.55 -4.02 -0.21
CA GLU A 227 -19.10 -2.69 0.01
C GLU A 227 -18.07 -1.73 0.58
N PHE A 228 -17.32 -2.15 1.61
CA PHE A 228 -16.25 -1.34 2.19
C PHE A 228 -15.14 -1.03 1.20
N LEU A 229 -14.73 -2.01 0.40
CA LEU A 229 -13.67 -1.83 -0.60
C LEU A 229 -14.11 -0.82 -1.68
N LEU A 230 -15.33 -0.96 -2.20
CA LEU A 230 -15.87 -0.04 -3.20
C LEU A 230 -15.97 1.39 -2.67
N HIS A 231 -16.45 1.57 -1.44
CA HIS A 231 -16.51 2.90 -0.81
C HIS A 231 -15.13 3.54 -0.59
N GLN A 232 -14.10 2.73 -0.36
CA GLN A 232 -12.75 3.23 -0.11
C GLN A 232 -11.96 3.54 -1.38
N GLU A 233 -12.18 2.77 -2.45
CA GLU A 233 -11.39 2.87 -3.67
C GLU A 233 -12.09 3.65 -4.78
N LEU A 234 -13.42 3.70 -4.78
CA LEU A 234 -14.21 4.23 -5.88
C LEU A 234 -15.15 5.36 -5.43
N ARG A 235 -15.29 6.39 -6.28
CA ARG A 235 -16.10 7.58 -5.94
C ARG A 235 -17.60 7.38 -6.17
N GLU A 236 -17.98 6.64 -7.19
CA GLU A 236 -19.38 6.45 -7.61
C GLU A 236 -19.88 5.05 -7.26
N THR A 237 -19.76 4.69 -5.98
CA THR A 237 -20.06 3.36 -5.44
C THR A 237 -21.41 2.77 -5.90
N PRO A 238 -22.55 3.51 -5.97
CA PRO A 238 -23.81 2.95 -6.42
C PRO A 238 -23.76 2.37 -7.84
N ILE A 239 -23.02 3.03 -8.75
CA ILE A 239 -22.88 2.57 -10.14
C ILE A 239 -22.09 1.25 -10.17
N TYR A 240 -20.99 1.20 -9.44
CA TYR A 240 -20.18 -0.03 -9.34
C TYR A 240 -20.98 -1.19 -8.74
N ASN A 241 -21.80 -0.94 -7.71
CA ASN A 241 -22.68 -1.95 -7.13
C ASN A 241 -23.67 -2.50 -8.16
N SER A 242 -24.33 -1.64 -8.94
CA SER A 242 -25.25 -2.07 -9.98
C SER A 242 -24.57 -2.91 -11.07
N ILE A 243 -23.33 -2.58 -11.43
CA ILE A 243 -22.55 -3.36 -12.41
C ILE A 243 -22.18 -4.73 -11.83
N ILE A 244 -21.69 -4.78 -10.57
CA ILE A 244 -21.34 -6.03 -9.90
C ILE A 244 -22.59 -6.91 -9.74
N GLU A 245 -23.72 -6.34 -9.37
CA GLU A 245 -24.99 -7.06 -9.25
C GLU A 245 -25.43 -7.65 -10.61
N ALA A 246 -25.34 -6.87 -11.71
CA ALA A 246 -25.65 -7.36 -13.03
C ALA A 246 -24.77 -8.56 -13.44
N VAL A 247 -23.48 -8.52 -13.09
CA VAL A 247 -22.53 -9.62 -13.35
C VAL A 247 -22.86 -10.83 -12.46
N ALA A 248 -23.13 -10.61 -11.17
CA ALA A 248 -23.48 -11.67 -10.23
C ALA A 248 -24.79 -12.40 -10.62
N LEU A 249 -25.71 -11.66 -11.26
CA LEU A 249 -26.94 -12.23 -11.84
C LEU A 249 -26.74 -12.92 -13.21
N GLY A 250 -25.49 -13.14 -13.64
CA GLY A 250 -25.12 -13.94 -14.79
C GLY A 250 -24.94 -13.15 -16.09
N SER A 251 -24.90 -11.82 -16.07
CA SER A 251 -24.60 -11.04 -17.29
C SER A 251 -23.12 -11.11 -17.61
N THR A 252 -22.80 -11.57 -18.82
CA THR A 252 -21.41 -11.77 -19.30
C THR A 252 -21.03 -10.84 -20.45
N ARG A 253 -22.01 -10.19 -21.09
CA ARG A 253 -21.77 -9.30 -22.23
C ARG A 253 -21.94 -7.84 -21.83
N LEU A 254 -21.08 -6.98 -22.37
CA LEU A 254 -21.07 -5.56 -22.07
C LEU A 254 -22.46 -4.90 -22.23
N ASN A 255 -23.20 -5.24 -23.29
CA ASN A 255 -24.55 -4.71 -23.54
C ASN A 255 -25.55 -5.15 -22.46
N GLU A 256 -25.48 -6.41 -22.02
CA GLU A 256 -26.36 -6.95 -20.98
C GLU A 256 -26.08 -6.27 -19.62
N ILE A 257 -24.79 -6.11 -19.30
CA ILE A 257 -24.36 -5.43 -18.07
C ILE A 257 -24.83 -3.96 -18.11
N SER A 258 -24.63 -3.26 -19.24
CA SER A 258 -25.06 -1.88 -19.40
C SER A 258 -26.56 -1.72 -19.21
N GLN A 259 -27.37 -2.57 -19.85
CA GLN A 259 -28.82 -2.52 -19.72
C GLN A 259 -29.31 -2.85 -18.31
N LYS A 260 -28.80 -3.89 -17.68
CA LYS A 260 -29.22 -4.30 -16.33
C LYS A 260 -28.76 -3.33 -15.24
N SER A 261 -27.62 -2.68 -15.41
CA SER A 261 -27.13 -1.65 -14.50
C SER A 261 -27.69 -0.25 -14.80
N LEU A 262 -28.63 -0.15 -15.73
CA LEU A 262 -29.28 1.11 -16.16
C LEU A 262 -28.28 2.19 -16.58
N MET A 263 -27.18 1.79 -17.19
CA MET A 263 -26.18 2.72 -17.69
C MET A 263 -26.60 3.31 -19.04
N GLU A 264 -26.28 4.59 -19.24
CA GLU A 264 -26.65 5.34 -20.46
C GLU A 264 -26.07 4.74 -21.74
N ASN A 265 -24.85 4.20 -21.67
CA ASN A 265 -24.17 3.60 -22.83
C ASN A 265 -23.06 2.64 -22.46
N ASN A 266 -22.68 1.79 -23.42
CA ASN A 266 -21.63 0.78 -23.27
C ASN A 266 -20.23 1.36 -23.05
N ALA A 267 -19.93 2.54 -23.60
CA ALA A 267 -18.63 3.16 -23.45
C ALA A 267 -18.39 3.55 -21.98
N LYS A 268 -19.39 4.12 -21.32
CA LYS A 268 -19.37 4.44 -19.90
C LYS A 268 -19.22 3.17 -19.04
N THR A 269 -20.01 2.13 -19.32
CA THR A 269 -19.95 0.83 -18.65
C THR A 269 -18.57 0.20 -18.79
N SER A 270 -17.94 0.27 -19.95
CA SER A 270 -16.58 -0.24 -20.19
C SER A 270 -15.53 0.47 -19.34
N VAL A 271 -15.67 1.77 -19.09
CA VAL A 271 -14.76 2.52 -18.21
C VAL A 271 -14.90 2.04 -16.77
N TYR A 272 -16.13 1.86 -16.28
CA TYR A 272 -16.37 1.36 -14.93
C TYR A 272 -15.83 -0.06 -14.74
N LEU A 273 -16.05 -0.96 -15.71
CA LEU A 273 -15.52 -2.33 -15.67
C LEU A 273 -13.98 -2.39 -15.67
N LYS A 274 -13.31 -1.45 -16.31
CA LYS A 274 -11.84 -1.38 -16.31
C LYS A 274 -11.28 -0.89 -14.96
N ASN A 275 -12.09 -0.19 -14.17
CA ASN A 275 -11.69 0.32 -12.87
C ASN A 275 -11.95 -0.70 -11.74
N LEU A 276 -12.83 -1.69 -11.96
CA LEU A 276 -13.03 -2.86 -11.09
C LEU A 276 -11.89 -3.86 -11.22
#